data_0f3b3722efe0ac2413a1c1d947fc5d54
#
_entry.id   0f3b3722efe0ac2413a1c1d947fc5d54
#
_cell.length_a   1.000
_cell.length_b   1.000
_cell.length_c   1.000
_cell.angle_alpha   90.00
_cell.angle_beta   90.00
_cell.angle_gamma   90.00
#
_symmetry.space_group_name_H-M   'P 1'
#
loop_
_entity.id
_entity.type
_entity.pdbx_description
1 polymer ?
#
loop_
_entity_poly.entity_id
_entity_poly.type
_entity_poly.pdbx_seq_one_letter_code
_entity_poly.pdbx_strand_id
1 'polypeptide(L)'
;EIHAYNAPFPDDTYLACARQFPTLVPMNPDDPSVNENIAAWEILKTIDKPVLTNFGSKDRVMLGAEKFFQSKIPGTSNMNHQIVEAAHFIQEDQPELLAESIITLYR
;
A
#
# COMPACT_ATOMS: atom_id res chain seq x y z
N GLU A 1 -4.12 -21.87 1.64
CA GLU A 1 -3.54 -20.52 1.88
C GLU A 1 -2.40 -20.55 2.90
N ILE A 2 -2.65 -20.94 4.18
CA ILE A 2 -1.61 -20.95 5.25
C ILE A 2 -0.33 -21.67 4.83
N HIS A 3 -0.42 -22.83 4.14
CA HIS A 3 0.76 -23.57 3.66
C HIS A 3 1.58 -22.79 2.64
N ALA A 4 0.94 -22.02 1.76
CA ALA A 4 1.63 -21.19 0.77
C ALA A 4 2.38 -20.04 1.44
N TYR A 5 1.75 -19.37 2.43
CA TYR A 5 2.39 -18.29 3.19
C TYR A 5 3.54 -18.79 4.07
N ASN A 6 3.46 -20.00 4.61
CA ASN A 6 4.52 -20.58 5.43
C ASN A 6 5.65 -21.22 4.62
N ALA A 7 5.46 -21.51 3.34
CA ALA A 7 6.45 -22.19 2.52
C ALA A 7 7.83 -21.51 2.48
N PRO A 8 7.95 -20.16 2.48
CA PRO A 8 9.25 -19.47 2.54
C PRO A 8 9.93 -19.53 3.91
N PHE A 9 9.26 -20.00 4.95
CA PHE A 9 9.72 -19.95 6.33
C PHE A 9 9.78 -21.37 6.95
N PRO A 10 10.83 -22.17 6.61
CA PRO A 10 10.97 -23.53 7.12
C PRO A 10 11.04 -23.62 8.65
N ASP A 11 11.60 -22.60 9.30
CA ASP A 11 11.67 -22.44 10.74
C ASP A 11 11.77 -20.96 11.14
N ASP A 12 11.80 -20.70 12.44
CA ASP A 12 11.78 -19.36 13.04
C ASP A 12 12.94 -18.45 12.63
N THR A 13 14.07 -19.00 12.19
CA THR A 13 15.25 -18.20 11.80
C THR A 13 14.98 -17.42 10.49
N TYR A 14 14.08 -17.90 9.65
CA TYR A 14 13.67 -17.23 8.40
C TYR A 14 12.67 -16.10 8.62
N LEU A 15 12.10 -15.98 9.84
CA LEU A 15 11.08 -14.95 10.15
C LEU A 15 11.68 -13.58 10.51
N ALA A 16 13.00 -13.42 10.53
CA ALA A 16 13.64 -12.17 10.97
C ALA A 16 13.13 -10.94 10.21
N CYS A 17 13.05 -11.01 8.88
CA CYS A 17 12.54 -9.91 8.06
C CYS A 17 11.05 -9.63 8.32
N ALA A 18 10.22 -10.69 8.41
CA ALA A 18 8.79 -10.54 8.67
C ALA A 18 8.51 -9.91 10.04
N ARG A 19 9.33 -10.22 11.04
CA ARG A 19 9.24 -9.63 12.39
C ARG A 19 9.76 -8.18 12.42
N GLN A 20 10.82 -7.88 11.65
CA GLN A 20 11.42 -6.55 11.63
C GLN A 20 10.56 -5.55 10.84
N PHE A 21 9.94 -5.98 9.75
CA PHE A 21 9.24 -5.09 8.82
C PHE A 21 8.20 -4.18 9.48
N PRO A 22 7.29 -4.66 10.36
CA PRO A 22 6.33 -3.81 11.04
C PRO A 22 6.97 -2.75 11.95
N THR A 23 8.17 -3.02 12.49
CA THR A 23 8.86 -2.07 13.38
C THR A 23 9.50 -0.91 12.64
N LEU A 24 9.56 -0.95 11.31
CA LEU A 24 10.06 0.14 10.46
C LEU A 24 9.00 1.20 10.18
N VAL A 25 7.73 0.94 10.51
CA VAL A 25 6.67 1.93 10.37
C VAL A 25 6.87 3.01 11.45
N PRO A 26 7.08 4.28 11.06
CA PRO A 26 7.31 5.34 12.03
C PRO A 26 6.05 5.62 12.83
N MET A 27 6.10 5.39 14.13
CA MET A 27 5.00 5.61 15.06
C MET A 27 5.21 6.86 15.92
N ASN A 28 6.46 7.30 16.05
CA ASN A 28 6.84 8.46 16.83
C ASN A 28 7.69 9.44 16.01
N PRO A 29 7.68 10.74 16.34
CA PRO A 29 8.47 11.74 15.61
C PRO A 29 9.97 11.50 15.58
N ASP A 30 10.49 10.77 16.57
CA ASP A 30 11.92 10.48 16.71
C ASP A 30 12.34 9.14 16.07
N ASP A 31 11.41 8.44 15.43
CA ASP A 31 11.74 7.17 14.76
C ASP A 31 12.71 7.42 13.58
N PRO A 32 13.72 6.56 13.40
CA PRO A 32 14.79 6.78 12.41
C PRO A 32 14.30 7.02 10.98
N SER A 33 13.18 6.39 10.59
CA SER A 33 12.60 6.48 9.25
C SER A 33 11.75 7.72 9.00
N VAL A 34 11.48 8.57 10.01
CA VAL A 34 10.59 9.74 9.88
C VAL A 34 11.12 10.73 8.86
N ASN A 35 12.41 11.09 8.93
CA ASN A 35 12.98 12.09 8.03
C ASN A 35 12.97 11.61 6.57
N GLU A 36 13.24 10.34 6.32
CA GLU A 36 13.19 9.73 5.00
C GLU A 36 11.76 9.71 4.47
N ASN A 37 10.79 9.39 5.33
CA ASN A 37 9.37 9.40 4.99
C ASN A 37 8.90 10.81 4.62
N ILE A 38 9.28 11.84 5.39
CA ILE A 38 8.97 13.24 5.07
C ILE A 38 9.57 13.62 3.70
N ALA A 39 10.84 13.29 3.47
CA ALA A 39 11.48 13.57 2.19
C ALA A 39 10.79 12.87 1.01
N ALA A 40 10.36 11.62 1.20
CA ALA A 40 9.60 10.89 0.19
C ALA A 40 8.25 11.57 -0.12
N TRP A 41 7.56 12.11 0.88
CA TRP A 41 6.32 12.85 0.67
C TRP A 41 6.52 14.15 -0.11
N GLU A 42 7.64 14.85 0.06
CA GLU A 42 7.94 16.04 -0.76
C GLU A 42 8.10 15.69 -2.24
N ILE A 43 8.65 14.51 -2.55
CA ILE A 43 8.73 14.00 -3.91
C ILE A 43 7.34 13.58 -4.41
N LEU A 44 6.58 12.83 -3.62
CA LEU A 44 5.23 12.36 -4.00
C LEU A 44 4.30 13.51 -4.38
N LYS A 45 4.39 14.66 -3.71
CA LYS A 45 3.62 15.88 -4.00
C LYS A 45 3.93 16.50 -5.37
N THR A 46 5.01 16.08 -6.02
CA THR A 46 5.40 16.59 -7.36
C THR A 46 5.07 15.59 -8.48
N ILE A 47 4.56 14.41 -8.15
CA ILE A 47 4.25 13.38 -9.16
C ILE A 47 2.96 13.77 -9.89
N ASP A 48 3.09 14.04 -11.18
CA ASP A 48 1.99 14.33 -12.12
C ASP A 48 1.63 13.13 -13.02
N LYS A 49 2.46 12.08 -13.01
CA LYS A 49 2.15 10.82 -13.71
C LYS A 49 0.88 10.19 -13.13
N PRO A 50 0.09 9.50 -13.96
CA PRO A 50 -1.14 8.85 -13.48
C PRO A 50 -0.90 7.94 -12.27
N VAL A 51 -1.63 8.20 -11.19
CA VAL A 51 -1.59 7.42 -9.95
C VAL A 51 -3.00 6.96 -9.62
N LEU A 52 -3.24 5.66 -9.74
CA LEU A 52 -4.51 5.03 -9.38
C LEU A 52 -4.43 4.45 -7.97
N THR A 53 -5.46 4.69 -7.16
CA THR A 53 -5.57 4.12 -5.83
C THR A 53 -6.73 3.14 -5.76
N ASN A 54 -6.46 1.91 -5.27
CA ASN A 54 -7.45 0.90 -4.97
C ASN A 54 -7.34 0.52 -3.49
N PHE A 55 -8.42 0.65 -2.73
CA PHE A 55 -8.45 0.38 -1.30
C PHE A 55 -9.57 -0.59 -0.93
N GLY A 56 -9.33 -1.41 0.10
CA GLY A 56 -10.33 -2.33 0.64
C GLY A 56 -11.29 -1.62 1.60
N SER A 57 -12.59 -1.79 1.40
CA SER A 57 -13.61 -1.21 2.29
C SER A 57 -13.63 -1.81 3.70
N LYS A 58 -13.04 -2.99 3.86
CA LYS A 58 -12.88 -3.72 5.13
C LYS A 58 -11.46 -3.62 5.71
N ASP A 59 -10.59 -2.81 5.07
CA ASP A 59 -9.22 -2.59 5.54
C ASP A 59 -9.22 -1.76 6.83
N ARG A 60 -8.85 -2.39 7.96
CA ARG A 60 -8.79 -1.73 9.26
C ARG A 60 -7.46 -1.01 9.50
N VAL A 61 -6.47 -1.23 8.64
CA VAL A 61 -5.14 -0.62 8.76
C VAL A 61 -5.08 0.72 8.01
N MET A 62 -5.58 0.73 6.76
CA MET A 62 -5.46 1.87 5.86
C MET A 62 -6.79 2.57 5.54
N LEU A 63 -7.85 2.27 6.29
CA LEU A 63 -9.17 2.88 6.07
C LEU A 63 -9.11 4.41 6.14
N GLY A 64 -9.51 5.07 5.05
CA GLY A 64 -9.48 6.53 4.92
C GLY A 64 -8.17 7.11 4.38
N ALA A 65 -7.10 6.31 4.28
CA ALA A 65 -5.82 6.77 3.74
C ALA A 65 -5.91 7.14 2.25
N GLU A 66 -6.86 6.58 1.51
CA GLU A 66 -7.10 6.89 0.10
C GLU A 66 -7.29 8.39 -0.12
N LYS A 67 -8.06 9.06 0.76
CA LYS A 67 -8.32 10.51 0.68
C LYS A 67 -7.05 11.33 0.89
N PHE A 68 -6.17 10.86 1.78
CA PHE A 68 -4.90 11.52 2.02
C PHE A 68 -4.01 11.45 0.77
N PHE A 69 -3.82 10.26 0.18
CA PHE A 69 -3.06 10.10 -1.05
C PHE A 69 -3.63 10.96 -2.18
N GLN A 70 -4.94 10.88 -2.42
CA GLN A 70 -5.63 11.61 -3.48
C GLN A 70 -5.55 13.14 -3.30
N SER A 71 -5.50 13.63 -2.06
CA SER A 71 -5.38 15.07 -1.78
C SER A 71 -3.96 15.62 -1.93
N LYS A 72 -2.94 14.77 -1.92
CA LYS A 72 -1.53 15.19 -1.86
C LYS A 72 -0.75 14.92 -3.14
N ILE A 73 -1.15 13.94 -3.93
CA ILE A 73 -0.42 13.51 -5.13
C ILE A 73 -1.17 14.02 -6.37
N PRO A 74 -0.60 14.98 -7.15
CA PRO A 74 -1.27 15.56 -8.31
C PRO A 74 -1.71 14.52 -9.35
N GLY A 75 -0.91 13.49 -9.56
CA GLY A 75 -1.19 12.41 -10.51
C GLY A 75 -2.42 11.57 -10.21
N THR A 76 -3.04 11.74 -9.05
CA THR A 76 -4.33 11.10 -8.72
C THR A 76 -5.53 11.81 -9.36
N SER A 77 -5.35 13.07 -9.82
CA SER A 77 -6.43 13.86 -10.38
C SER A 77 -7.03 13.19 -11.62
N ASN A 78 -8.37 13.14 -11.66
CA ASN A 78 -9.14 12.55 -12.77
C ASN A 78 -8.93 11.05 -12.98
N MET A 79 -8.39 10.34 -12.00
CA MET A 79 -8.26 8.88 -12.03
C MET A 79 -9.52 8.20 -11.48
N ASN A 80 -9.82 7.02 -11.98
CA ASN A 80 -10.98 6.22 -11.52
C ASN A 80 -10.59 5.39 -10.28
N HIS A 81 -10.43 6.07 -9.16
CA HIS A 81 -10.13 5.43 -7.87
C HIS A 81 -11.24 4.50 -7.42
N GLN A 82 -10.87 3.41 -6.73
CA GLN A 82 -11.84 2.43 -6.29
C GLN A 82 -11.70 2.11 -4.80
N ILE A 83 -12.84 1.94 -4.13
CA ILE A 83 -12.96 1.30 -2.83
C ILE A 83 -13.75 0.02 -3.07
N VAL A 84 -13.10 -1.13 -2.92
CA VAL A 84 -13.66 -2.43 -3.25
C VAL A 84 -13.92 -3.27 -2.01
N GLU A 85 -14.78 -4.27 -2.12
CA GLU A 85 -15.07 -5.17 -1.00
C GLU A 85 -13.91 -6.14 -0.77
N ALA A 86 -12.90 -5.66 -0.02
CA ALA A 86 -11.67 -6.38 0.32
C ALA A 86 -11.16 -5.94 1.70
N ALA A 87 -10.34 -6.78 2.31
CA ALA A 87 -9.57 -6.46 3.50
C ALA A 87 -8.23 -5.79 3.14
N HIS A 88 -7.25 -5.84 4.05
CA HIS A 88 -5.94 -5.19 3.86
C HIS A 88 -5.16 -5.76 2.67
N PHE A 89 -5.22 -7.06 2.45
CA PHE A 89 -4.57 -7.74 1.33
C PHE A 89 -5.52 -7.83 0.13
N ILE A 90 -5.80 -6.70 -0.47
CA ILE A 90 -6.74 -6.56 -1.59
C ILE A 90 -6.43 -7.51 -2.76
N GLN A 91 -5.17 -7.86 -2.98
CA GLN A 91 -4.74 -8.82 -4.00
C GLN A 91 -5.22 -10.26 -3.73
N GLU A 92 -5.57 -10.61 -2.49
CA GLU A 92 -6.14 -11.90 -2.16
C GLU A 92 -7.65 -11.96 -2.42
N ASP A 93 -8.32 -10.83 -2.19
CA ASP A 93 -9.77 -10.74 -2.29
C ASP A 93 -10.24 -10.35 -3.71
N GLN A 94 -9.46 -9.52 -4.43
CA GLN A 94 -9.85 -8.91 -5.70
C GLN A 94 -8.68 -8.89 -6.71
N PRO A 95 -8.04 -10.04 -7.02
CA PRO A 95 -6.86 -10.08 -7.91
C PRO A 95 -7.18 -9.67 -9.34
N GLU A 96 -8.34 -10.06 -9.88
CA GLU A 96 -8.77 -9.73 -11.23
C GLU A 96 -8.97 -8.22 -11.39
N LEU A 97 -9.62 -7.58 -10.42
CA LEU A 97 -9.84 -6.14 -10.41
C LEU A 97 -8.52 -5.37 -10.40
N LEU A 98 -7.54 -5.82 -9.61
CA LEU A 98 -6.22 -5.18 -9.59
C LEU A 98 -5.49 -5.36 -10.93
N ALA A 99 -5.58 -6.53 -11.53
CA ALA A 99 -4.99 -6.78 -12.85
C ALA A 99 -5.63 -5.88 -13.93
N GLU A 100 -6.94 -5.74 -13.95
CA GLU A 100 -7.66 -4.84 -14.86
C GLU A 100 -7.29 -3.36 -14.63
N SER A 101 -7.15 -2.95 -13.37
CA SER A 101 -6.71 -1.60 -13.00
C SER A 101 -5.33 -1.29 -13.55
N ILE A 102 -4.37 -2.22 -13.43
CA ILE A 102 -3.03 -2.07 -13.99
C ILE A 102 -3.08 -1.99 -15.51
N ILE A 103 -3.79 -2.89 -16.18
CA ILE A 103 -3.91 -2.90 -17.64
C ILE A 103 -4.52 -1.58 -18.14
N THR A 104 -5.52 -1.06 -17.45
CA THR A 104 -6.18 0.19 -17.83
C THR A 104 -5.28 1.41 -17.63
N LEU A 105 -4.43 1.41 -16.62
CA LEU A 105 -3.49 2.50 -16.33
C LEU A 105 -2.42 2.65 -17.43
N TYR A 106 -2.06 1.54 -18.10
CA TYR A 106 -0.99 1.52 -19.12
C TYR A 106 -1.51 1.57 -20.58
N ARG A 107 -2.79 1.73 -20.78
CA ARG A 107 -3.42 1.90 -22.11
C ARG A 107 -3.58 3.38 -22.46
#